data_36d59ea1b8ad864794fb35158e359cfb
#
_entry.id   36d59ea1b8ad864794fb35158e359cfb
#
_cell.length_a   1.000
_cell.length_b   1.000
_cell.length_c   1.000
_cell.angle_alpha   90.00
_cell.angle_beta   90.00
_cell.angle_gamma   90.00
#
_symmetry.space_group_name_H-M   'P 1'
#
loop_
_entity.id
_entity.type
_entity.pdbx_description
1 polymer ?
#
loop_
_entity_poly.entity_id
_entity_poly.type
_entity_poly.pdbx_seq_one_letter_code
_entity_poly.pdbx_strand_id
1 'polypeptide(L)'
;DFERFVDAAKVIAHMAALKEEATVRVVSRQLFRDSKRTEALIVELDVLTAPGMRAPPGHWEDVLSGIGLRKAPLPLALAGKGHVHLQVSGQRELAYEYLAVSPGQVTGFTGDPQWVLCVENWTTFELVAKTEQAQRQGLILFTGGMPSPVWRRALASIVSALPASTPVYHWGDIDVGGFRIAAVIASTLAPRPLLPWLMDPSDLASTDPAEDSMRQDMVRSARRAGWAELAQILESFPPAVMEQEDVPVLLPNAAGHM
;
A
#
# COMPACT_ATOMS: atom_id res chain seq x y z
N ASP A 1 23.03 18.40 8.77
CA ASP A 1 22.66 19.82 8.98
C ASP A 1 21.40 19.88 9.84
N PHE A 2 21.49 20.49 11.04
CA PHE A 2 20.39 20.54 12.02
C PHE A 2 19.15 21.29 11.47
N GLU A 3 19.34 22.35 10.71
CA GLU A 3 18.25 23.14 10.12
C GLU A 3 17.39 22.28 9.17
N ARG A 4 18.01 21.39 8.40
CA ARG A 4 17.29 20.48 7.49
C ARG A 4 16.39 19.49 8.26
N PHE A 5 16.86 18.97 9.39
CA PHE A 5 16.00 18.11 10.25
C PHE A 5 14.84 18.88 10.88
N VAL A 6 15.07 20.14 11.28
CA VAL A 6 13.99 21.00 11.77
C VAL A 6 12.95 21.26 10.68
N ASP A 7 13.37 21.52 9.46
CA ASP A 7 12.46 21.74 8.34
C ASP A 7 11.70 20.44 7.98
N ALA A 8 12.37 19.29 7.97
CA ALA A 8 11.71 17.99 7.78
C ALA A 8 10.67 17.71 8.87
N ALA A 9 10.99 17.99 10.13
CA ALA A 9 10.04 17.85 11.23
C ALA A 9 8.82 18.79 11.08
N LYS A 10 8.99 20.01 10.57
CA LYS A 10 7.88 20.93 10.24
C LYS A 10 6.96 20.31 9.17
N VAL A 11 7.52 19.70 8.12
CA VAL A 11 6.74 19.01 7.07
C VAL A 11 5.93 17.89 7.68
N ILE A 12 6.56 17.01 8.48
CA ILE A 12 5.88 15.88 9.14
C ILE A 12 4.74 16.38 10.03
N ALA A 13 4.99 17.39 10.88
CA ALA A 13 3.99 17.95 11.77
C ALA A 13 2.80 18.57 11.00
N HIS A 14 3.10 19.30 9.91
CA HIS A 14 2.08 19.87 9.05
C HIS A 14 1.21 18.77 8.42
N MET A 15 1.81 17.73 7.87
CA MET A 15 1.09 16.63 7.25
C MET A 15 0.31 15.79 8.26
N ALA A 16 0.80 15.61 9.48
CA ALA A 16 0.08 14.93 10.55
C ALA A 16 -1.22 15.66 10.96
N ALA A 17 -1.26 16.99 10.83
CA ALA A 17 -2.44 17.80 11.09
C ALA A 17 -3.46 17.77 9.94
N LEU A 18 -3.03 17.46 8.71
CA LEU A 18 -3.92 17.33 7.56
C LEU A 18 -4.63 15.96 7.57
N LYS A 19 -5.91 15.98 7.20
CA LYS A 19 -6.72 14.75 7.07
C LYS A 19 -6.76 14.22 5.65
N GLU A 20 -6.06 14.87 4.72
CA GLU A 20 -6.07 14.57 3.28
C GLU A 20 -4.64 14.49 2.75
N GLU A 21 -4.48 13.89 1.58
CA GLU A 21 -3.23 13.95 0.84
C GLU A 21 -2.99 15.36 0.31
N ALA A 22 -1.73 15.75 0.22
CA ALA A 22 -1.36 17.06 -0.31
C ALA A 22 -0.27 16.95 -1.39
N THR A 23 -0.27 17.93 -2.29
CA THR A 23 0.77 18.04 -3.31
C THR A 23 2.06 18.59 -2.68
N VAL A 24 3.18 17.88 -2.88
CA VAL A 24 4.48 18.21 -2.29
C VAL A 24 4.88 19.67 -2.55
N ARG A 25 4.67 20.18 -3.77
CA ARG A 25 5.00 21.56 -4.13
C ARG A 25 4.14 22.61 -3.43
N VAL A 26 2.87 22.30 -3.19
CA VAL A 26 1.95 23.20 -2.48
C VAL A 26 2.41 23.35 -1.03
N VAL A 27 2.63 22.23 -0.34
CA VAL A 27 3.08 22.23 1.06
C VAL A 27 4.46 22.89 1.19
N SER A 28 5.38 22.61 0.26
CA SER A 28 6.72 23.22 0.25
C SER A 28 6.64 24.74 0.14
N ARG A 29 5.78 25.27 -0.73
CA ARG A 29 5.57 26.72 -0.86
C ARG A 29 4.91 27.35 0.37
N GLN A 30 3.97 26.67 0.97
CA GLN A 30 3.28 27.12 2.19
C GLN A 30 4.26 27.25 3.38
N LEU A 31 5.12 26.24 3.58
CA LEU A 31 6.02 26.20 4.73
C LEU A 31 7.30 27.02 4.53
N PHE A 32 7.83 27.02 3.31
CA PHE A 32 9.20 27.54 3.05
C PHE A 32 9.26 28.64 2.00
N ARG A 33 8.16 28.97 1.32
CA ARG A 33 8.12 29.85 0.14
C ARG A 33 9.00 29.38 -1.03
N ASP A 34 9.45 28.13 -0.97
CA ASP A 34 10.25 27.44 -1.98
C ASP A 34 9.52 26.14 -2.37
N SER A 35 9.21 25.98 -3.66
CA SER A 35 8.46 24.81 -4.16
C SER A 35 9.26 23.50 -4.16
N LYS A 36 10.59 23.57 -4.01
CA LYS A 36 11.48 22.40 -4.06
C LYS A 36 12.10 22.05 -2.71
N ARG A 37 11.91 22.86 -1.66
CA ARG A 37 12.54 22.64 -0.36
C ARG A 37 12.17 21.26 0.21
N THR A 38 10.91 20.87 0.18
CA THR A 38 10.47 19.55 0.69
C THR A 38 11.10 18.39 -0.07
N GLU A 39 11.21 18.49 -1.40
CA GLU A 39 11.90 17.48 -2.21
C GLU A 39 13.40 17.37 -1.84
N ALA A 40 14.02 18.48 -1.50
CA ALA A 40 15.41 18.49 -1.05
C ALA A 40 15.65 17.92 0.35
N LEU A 41 14.59 17.69 1.13
CA LEU A 41 14.63 17.13 2.50
C LEU A 41 14.37 15.62 2.56
N ILE A 42 14.38 14.92 1.43
CA ILE A 42 13.96 13.53 1.35
C ILE A 42 14.75 12.61 2.29
N VAL A 43 16.05 12.84 2.44
CA VAL A 43 16.92 12.04 3.31
C VAL A 43 16.55 12.24 4.78
N GLU A 44 16.30 13.49 5.19
CA GLU A 44 15.90 13.82 6.56
C GLU A 44 14.50 13.30 6.87
N LEU A 45 13.59 13.38 5.90
CA LEU A 45 12.24 12.80 6.01
C LEU A 45 12.31 11.29 6.17
N ASP A 46 13.11 10.59 5.35
CA ASP A 46 13.29 9.15 5.42
C ASP A 46 13.83 8.74 6.81
N VAL A 47 14.88 9.40 7.30
CA VAL A 47 15.44 9.13 8.62
C VAL A 47 14.42 9.33 9.75
N LEU A 48 13.62 10.40 9.69
CA LEU A 48 12.64 10.72 10.75
C LEU A 48 11.40 9.81 10.71
N THR A 49 11.07 9.24 9.57
CA THR A 49 9.88 8.39 9.39
C THR A 49 10.19 6.91 9.34
N ALA A 50 11.46 6.56 9.22
CA ALA A 50 11.90 5.17 9.19
C ALA A 50 11.54 4.44 10.49
N PRO A 51 11.14 3.15 10.42
CA PRO A 51 10.80 2.37 11.60
C PRO A 51 12.01 1.99 12.48
N GLY A 52 13.21 2.45 12.14
CA GLY A 52 14.45 2.25 12.88
C GLY A 52 15.58 3.10 12.31
N MET A 53 16.58 3.44 13.16
CA MET A 53 17.70 4.34 12.80
C MET A 53 18.63 3.83 11.69
N ARG A 54 18.48 2.59 11.25
CA ARG A 54 19.31 1.94 10.20
C ARG A 54 18.47 1.40 9.05
N ALA A 55 17.29 1.96 8.82
CA ALA A 55 16.53 1.61 7.63
C ALA A 55 17.33 2.03 6.39
N PRO A 56 17.43 1.20 5.36
CA PRO A 56 18.01 1.63 4.10
C PRO A 56 17.19 2.79 3.53
N PRO A 57 17.81 3.67 2.72
CA PRO A 57 17.10 4.77 2.13
C PRO A 57 15.91 4.26 1.32
N GLY A 58 14.73 4.79 1.62
CA GLY A 58 13.51 4.51 0.87
C GLY A 58 13.55 5.18 -0.50
N HIS A 59 12.77 4.62 -1.45
CA HIS A 59 12.51 5.35 -2.67
C HIS A 59 11.82 6.69 -2.32
N TRP A 60 12.22 7.77 -2.96
CA TRP A 60 11.77 9.12 -2.57
C TRP A 60 10.25 9.31 -2.65
N GLU A 61 9.57 8.64 -3.59
CA GLU A 61 8.11 8.66 -3.69
C GLU A 61 7.44 7.95 -2.52
N ASP A 62 8.01 6.86 -2.03
CA ASP A 62 7.50 6.13 -0.87
C ASP A 62 7.64 6.92 0.41
N VAL A 63 8.77 7.59 0.59
CA VAL A 63 9.00 8.46 1.76
C VAL A 63 7.96 9.57 1.81
N LEU A 64 7.72 10.25 0.70
CA LEU A 64 6.71 11.31 0.61
C LEU A 64 5.29 10.75 0.79
N SER A 65 4.97 9.65 0.12
CA SER A 65 3.65 9.02 0.22
C SER A 65 3.36 8.53 1.63
N GLY A 66 4.34 7.97 2.31
CA GLY A 66 4.23 7.51 3.69
C GLY A 66 3.78 8.59 4.68
N ILE A 67 4.04 9.86 4.39
CA ILE A 67 3.57 11.02 5.17
C ILE A 67 2.39 11.75 4.55
N GLY A 68 1.84 11.27 3.45
CA GLY A 68 0.68 11.86 2.77
C GLY A 68 1.00 12.92 1.73
N LEU A 69 2.26 13.04 1.33
CA LEU A 69 2.68 13.92 0.26
C LEU A 69 2.80 13.16 -1.06
N ARG A 70 2.28 13.73 -2.15
CA ARG A 70 2.40 13.16 -3.50
C ARG A 70 2.70 14.25 -4.52
N LYS A 71 3.27 13.87 -5.65
CA LYS A 71 3.36 14.78 -6.81
C LYS A 71 1.95 15.16 -7.30
N ALA A 72 1.07 14.16 -7.37
CA ALA A 72 -0.35 14.33 -7.59
C ALA A 72 -1.11 13.36 -6.66
N PRO A 73 -2.15 13.82 -5.92
CA PRO A 73 -2.98 12.94 -5.11
C PRO A 73 -3.57 11.84 -5.98
N LEU A 74 -3.54 10.60 -5.46
CA LEU A 74 -4.14 9.45 -6.14
C LEU A 74 -5.51 9.16 -5.53
N PRO A 75 -6.54 8.92 -6.34
CA PRO A 75 -7.80 8.43 -5.82
C PRO A 75 -7.64 7.00 -5.29
N LEU A 76 -8.44 6.64 -4.31
CA LEU A 76 -8.66 5.25 -3.94
C LEU A 76 -9.58 4.63 -4.99
N ALA A 77 -9.05 3.72 -5.80
CA ALA A 77 -9.84 2.93 -6.72
C ALA A 77 -10.29 1.63 -6.05
N LEU A 78 -11.56 1.30 -6.22
CA LEU A 78 -12.25 0.17 -5.61
C LEU A 78 -13.02 -0.58 -6.69
N ALA A 79 -12.93 -1.90 -6.71
CA ALA A 79 -13.70 -2.77 -7.60
C ALA A 79 -14.33 -3.92 -6.81
N GLY A 80 -15.37 -4.53 -7.38
CA GLY A 80 -16.07 -5.65 -6.77
C GLY A 80 -17.52 -5.34 -6.42
N LYS A 81 -18.08 -6.08 -5.46
CA LYS A 81 -19.48 -5.96 -5.08
C LYS A 81 -19.65 -5.31 -3.71
N GLY A 82 -20.44 -4.26 -3.65
CA GLY A 82 -20.79 -3.58 -2.41
C GLY A 82 -20.94 -2.08 -2.58
N HIS A 83 -20.95 -1.38 -1.45
CA HIS A 83 -21.15 0.06 -1.39
C HIS A 83 -20.12 0.69 -0.48
N VAL A 84 -19.40 1.69 -0.98
CA VAL A 84 -18.53 2.53 -0.17
C VAL A 84 -19.34 3.68 0.43
N HIS A 85 -19.09 4.00 1.69
CA HIS A 85 -19.69 5.14 2.38
C HIS A 85 -18.76 6.33 2.31
N LEU A 86 -19.28 7.45 1.83
CA LEU A 86 -18.54 8.69 1.68
C LEU A 86 -19.14 9.79 2.55
N GLN A 87 -18.29 10.59 3.18
CA GLN A 87 -18.70 11.62 4.13
C GLN A 87 -19.69 12.63 3.53
N VAL A 88 -19.45 13.08 2.30
CA VAL A 88 -20.27 14.12 1.65
C VAL A 88 -21.35 13.52 0.77
N SER A 89 -21.00 12.55 -0.07
CA SER A 89 -21.93 12.03 -1.09
C SER A 89 -22.70 10.78 -0.67
N GLY A 90 -22.57 10.38 0.60
CA GLY A 90 -23.29 9.22 1.15
C GLY A 90 -22.82 7.90 0.56
N GLN A 91 -23.71 6.94 0.48
CA GLN A 91 -23.41 5.60 0.00
C GLN A 91 -23.32 5.56 -1.54
N ARG A 92 -22.30 4.89 -2.07
CA ARG A 92 -22.10 4.69 -3.51
C ARG A 92 -21.85 3.22 -3.79
N GLU A 93 -22.61 2.67 -4.72
CA GLU A 93 -22.37 1.32 -5.24
C GLU A 93 -21.05 1.29 -6.01
N LEU A 94 -20.31 0.19 -5.88
CA LEU A 94 -19.13 -0.02 -6.69
C LEU A 94 -19.55 -0.27 -8.14
N ALA A 95 -19.15 0.65 -9.03
CA ALA A 95 -19.47 0.55 -10.44
C ALA A 95 -18.58 -0.47 -11.14
N TYR A 96 -19.09 -1.10 -12.16
CA TYR A 96 -18.28 -1.81 -13.14
C TYR A 96 -17.49 -0.79 -13.99
N GLU A 97 -16.23 -0.86 -14.16
CA GLU A 97 -15.21 -1.81 -13.73
C GLU A 97 -14.69 -1.49 -12.32
N TYR A 98 -14.61 -0.21 -11.96
CA TYR A 98 -14.21 0.30 -10.64
C TYR A 98 -14.80 1.68 -10.35
N LEU A 99 -14.82 2.03 -9.09
CA LEU A 99 -15.13 3.36 -8.58
C LEU A 99 -13.86 4.02 -8.03
N ALA A 100 -13.59 5.27 -8.39
CA ALA A 100 -12.48 6.05 -7.86
C ALA A 100 -13.00 7.22 -7.00
N VAL A 101 -12.52 7.31 -5.76
CA VAL A 101 -12.96 8.32 -4.79
C VAL A 101 -11.76 8.92 -4.04
N SER A 102 -11.94 10.10 -3.46
CA SER A 102 -10.93 10.63 -2.53
C SER A 102 -10.88 9.73 -1.29
N PRO A 103 -9.71 9.19 -0.90
CA PRO A 103 -9.60 8.32 0.26
C PRO A 103 -10.02 9.02 1.56
N GLY A 104 -9.86 10.36 1.66
CA GLY A 104 -10.30 11.16 2.81
C GLY A 104 -11.81 11.22 3.01
N GLN A 105 -12.59 10.89 1.97
CA GLN A 105 -14.06 10.86 2.05
C GLN A 105 -14.61 9.52 2.53
N VAL A 106 -13.80 8.46 2.56
CA VAL A 106 -14.27 7.11 2.91
C VAL A 106 -14.50 6.99 4.41
N THR A 107 -15.71 6.59 4.78
CA THR A 107 -16.14 6.41 6.19
C THR A 107 -16.53 4.97 6.53
N GLY A 108 -16.66 4.09 5.53
CA GLY A 108 -17.01 2.69 5.74
C GLY A 108 -17.39 1.97 4.45
N PHE A 109 -17.93 0.77 4.63
CA PHE A 109 -18.34 -0.11 3.53
C PHE A 109 -19.55 -0.94 3.94
N THR A 110 -20.40 -1.29 2.97
CA THR A 110 -21.46 -2.29 3.12
C THR A 110 -21.38 -3.27 1.96
N GLY A 111 -21.28 -4.53 2.28
CA GLY A 111 -21.19 -5.64 1.33
C GLY A 111 -20.70 -6.89 2.03
N ASP A 112 -20.73 -7.99 1.30
CA ASP A 112 -20.29 -9.29 1.79
C ASP A 112 -19.28 -9.92 0.80
N PRO A 113 -18.10 -9.30 0.64
CA PRO A 113 -17.06 -9.88 -0.19
C PRO A 113 -16.48 -11.13 0.51
N GLN A 114 -16.23 -12.17 -0.26
CA GLN A 114 -15.60 -13.39 0.23
C GLN A 114 -14.13 -13.18 0.60
N TRP A 115 -13.51 -12.18 -0.01
CA TRP A 115 -12.11 -11.78 0.23
C TRP A 115 -11.89 -10.32 -0.15
N VAL A 116 -10.83 -9.73 0.41
CA VAL A 116 -10.33 -8.41 0.04
C VAL A 116 -8.94 -8.58 -0.55
N LEU A 117 -8.61 -7.87 -1.64
CA LEU A 117 -7.32 -7.90 -2.29
C LEU A 117 -6.79 -6.46 -2.49
N CYS A 118 -5.68 -6.15 -1.85
CA CYS A 118 -4.92 -4.92 -2.09
C CYS A 118 -3.93 -5.18 -3.23
N VAL A 119 -4.04 -4.45 -4.33
CA VAL A 119 -3.21 -4.60 -5.55
C VAL A 119 -2.35 -3.36 -5.72
N GLU A 120 -1.05 -3.54 -5.92
CA GLU A 120 -0.11 -2.41 -5.98
C GLU A 120 -0.09 -1.74 -7.35
N ASN A 121 0.03 -2.54 -8.40
CA ASN A 121 0.20 -2.06 -9.76
C ASN A 121 -1.15 -1.72 -10.41
N TRP A 122 -1.20 -0.60 -11.16
CA TRP A 122 -2.43 -0.15 -11.81
C TRP A 122 -2.89 -1.08 -12.92
N THR A 123 -1.98 -1.57 -13.75
CA THR A 123 -2.29 -2.48 -14.85
C THR A 123 -2.91 -3.77 -14.32
N THR A 124 -2.29 -4.34 -13.30
CA THR A 124 -2.81 -5.54 -12.62
C THR A 124 -4.16 -5.28 -11.95
N PHE A 125 -4.33 -4.12 -11.29
CA PHE A 125 -5.62 -3.73 -10.70
C PHE A 125 -6.72 -3.68 -11.77
N GLU A 126 -6.48 -3.06 -12.92
CA GLU A 126 -7.46 -3.01 -14.01
C GLU A 126 -7.80 -4.39 -14.57
N LEU A 127 -6.80 -5.25 -14.75
CA LEU A 127 -7.02 -6.62 -15.23
C LEU A 127 -7.87 -7.41 -14.22
N VAL A 128 -7.55 -7.32 -12.93
CA VAL A 128 -8.32 -7.96 -11.85
C VAL A 128 -9.74 -7.41 -11.80
N ALA A 129 -9.91 -6.09 -11.81
CA ALA A 129 -11.21 -5.43 -11.69
C ALA A 129 -12.20 -5.85 -12.79
N LYS A 130 -11.72 -6.19 -13.97
CA LYS A 130 -12.54 -6.62 -15.12
C LYS A 130 -12.99 -8.08 -15.04
N THR A 131 -12.46 -8.88 -14.11
CA THR A 131 -12.84 -10.28 -13.99
C THR A 131 -14.23 -10.45 -13.40
N GLU A 132 -15.01 -11.40 -13.91
CA GLU A 132 -16.34 -11.72 -13.38
C GLU A 132 -16.26 -12.18 -11.91
N GLN A 133 -15.22 -12.94 -11.57
CA GLN A 133 -15.00 -13.41 -10.21
C GLN A 133 -14.77 -12.24 -9.22
N ALA A 134 -13.95 -11.25 -9.58
CA ALA A 134 -13.71 -10.07 -8.78
C ALA A 134 -15.00 -9.29 -8.53
N GLN A 135 -15.78 -9.06 -9.59
CA GLN A 135 -17.03 -8.32 -9.54
C GLN A 135 -18.12 -8.99 -8.70
N ARG A 136 -18.10 -10.32 -8.58
CA ARG A 136 -19.13 -11.07 -7.84
C ARG A 136 -18.73 -11.47 -6.43
N GLN A 137 -17.44 -11.67 -6.17
CA GLN A 137 -16.95 -12.31 -4.94
C GLN A 137 -15.97 -11.47 -4.14
N GLY A 138 -15.27 -10.57 -4.79
CA GLY A 138 -14.18 -9.84 -4.18
C GLY A 138 -14.46 -8.38 -3.86
N LEU A 139 -13.59 -7.81 -3.04
CA LEU A 139 -13.37 -6.38 -2.91
C LEU A 139 -11.90 -6.11 -3.19
N ILE A 140 -11.63 -5.35 -4.25
CA ILE A 140 -10.28 -5.04 -4.70
C ILE A 140 -10.00 -3.56 -4.42
N LEU A 141 -8.83 -3.26 -3.85
CA LEU A 141 -8.36 -1.91 -3.59
C LEU A 141 -7.01 -1.68 -4.27
N PHE A 142 -6.91 -0.59 -5.02
CA PHE A 142 -5.65 -0.14 -5.58
C PHE A 142 -4.83 0.61 -4.53
N THR A 143 -3.57 0.24 -4.32
CA THR A 143 -2.67 0.90 -3.37
C THR A 143 -1.84 2.02 -4.00
N GLY A 144 -1.37 1.82 -5.23
CA GLY A 144 -0.59 2.79 -5.98
C GLY A 144 0.74 3.13 -5.31
N GLY A 145 1.49 2.12 -4.90
CA GLY A 145 2.73 2.23 -4.15
C GLY A 145 2.49 2.41 -2.64
N MET A 146 3.39 3.08 -1.93
CA MET A 146 3.35 3.22 -0.46
C MET A 146 2.04 3.87 0.01
N PRO A 147 1.24 3.17 0.86
CA PRO A 147 -0.05 3.67 1.32
C PRO A 147 0.08 4.89 2.22
N SER A 148 -0.56 6.00 1.83
CA SER A 148 -0.60 7.21 2.64
C SER A 148 -1.41 7.03 3.93
N PRO A 149 -1.23 7.90 4.94
CA PRO A 149 -2.04 7.87 6.15
C PRO A 149 -3.55 7.95 5.89
N VAL A 150 -3.95 8.68 4.86
CA VAL A 150 -5.37 8.83 4.47
C VAL A 150 -5.90 7.54 3.85
N TRP A 151 -5.14 6.94 2.94
CA TRP A 151 -5.46 5.66 2.34
C TRP A 151 -5.58 4.54 3.42
N ARG A 152 -4.63 4.51 4.37
CA ARG A 152 -4.67 3.55 5.49
C ARG A 152 -5.92 3.69 6.35
N ARG A 153 -6.37 4.93 6.64
CA ARG A 153 -7.63 5.15 7.36
C ARG A 153 -8.84 4.66 6.56
N ALA A 154 -8.85 4.90 5.25
CA ALA A 154 -9.91 4.40 4.38
C ALA A 154 -9.97 2.86 4.39
N LEU A 155 -8.82 2.18 4.23
CA LEU A 155 -8.73 0.73 4.33
C LEU A 155 -9.24 0.23 5.68
N ALA A 156 -8.78 0.81 6.79
CA ALA A 156 -9.23 0.42 8.13
C ALA A 156 -10.75 0.58 8.30
N SER A 157 -11.33 1.68 7.80
CA SER A 157 -12.78 1.91 7.85
C SER A 157 -13.57 0.90 7.01
N ILE A 158 -13.06 0.51 5.85
CA ILE A 158 -13.67 -0.50 4.99
C ILE A 158 -13.60 -1.88 5.67
N VAL A 159 -12.40 -2.28 6.08
CA VAL A 159 -12.17 -3.64 6.60
C VAL A 159 -12.80 -3.87 7.97
N SER A 160 -12.91 -2.83 8.81
CA SER A 160 -13.61 -2.93 10.10
C SER A 160 -15.12 -3.18 9.96
N ALA A 161 -15.70 -2.85 8.82
CA ALA A 161 -17.12 -3.12 8.53
C ALA A 161 -17.38 -4.55 8.03
N LEU A 162 -16.33 -5.32 7.74
CA LEU A 162 -16.43 -6.69 7.23
C LEU A 162 -16.28 -7.72 8.37
N PRO A 163 -16.87 -8.92 8.21
CA PRO A 163 -16.67 -10.02 9.13
C PRO A 163 -15.19 -10.28 9.43
N ALA A 164 -14.85 -10.63 10.65
CA ALA A 164 -13.47 -10.93 11.04
C ALA A 164 -12.87 -12.10 10.25
N SER A 165 -13.72 -13.00 9.77
CA SER A 165 -13.36 -14.15 8.94
C SER A 165 -13.05 -13.81 7.48
N THR A 166 -13.42 -12.62 6.99
CA THR A 166 -13.09 -12.22 5.61
C THR A 166 -11.59 -12.05 5.47
N PRO A 167 -10.90 -12.86 4.67
CA PRO A 167 -9.45 -12.75 4.50
C PRO A 167 -9.09 -11.48 3.73
N VAL A 168 -7.95 -10.90 4.10
CA VAL A 168 -7.38 -9.73 3.40
C VAL A 168 -6.03 -10.12 2.85
N TYR A 169 -5.87 -9.96 1.55
CA TYR A 169 -4.67 -10.29 0.80
C TYR A 169 -3.97 -9.03 0.31
N HIS A 170 -2.67 -9.14 0.10
CA HIS A 170 -1.87 -8.16 -0.63
C HIS A 170 -1.14 -8.85 -1.76
N TRP A 171 -1.21 -8.25 -2.94
CA TRP A 171 -0.44 -8.58 -4.12
C TRP A 171 0.34 -7.34 -4.55
N GLY A 172 1.64 -7.40 -4.43
CA GLY A 172 2.59 -6.37 -4.83
C GLY A 172 3.74 -6.97 -5.62
N ASP A 173 4.68 -6.13 -6.00
CA ASP A 173 5.92 -6.58 -6.62
C ASP A 173 6.75 -7.41 -5.62
N ILE A 174 7.48 -8.38 -6.15
CA ILE A 174 8.43 -9.16 -5.32
C ILE A 174 9.75 -8.39 -5.28
N ASP A 175 9.73 -7.31 -4.52
CA ASP A 175 10.88 -6.45 -4.28
C ASP A 175 10.85 -5.85 -2.86
N VAL A 176 11.82 -4.99 -2.53
CA VAL A 176 11.88 -4.30 -1.23
C VAL A 176 10.69 -3.37 -1.03
N GLY A 177 10.20 -2.73 -2.11
CA GLY A 177 9.06 -1.82 -2.09
C GLY A 177 7.77 -2.55 -1.73
N GLY A 178 7.41 -3.59 -2.49
CA GLY A 178 6.20 -4.38 -2.27
C GLY A 178 6.13 -5.01 -0.89
N PHE A 179 7.25 -5.54 -0.37
CA PHE A 179 7.28 -6.06 1.02
C PHE A 179 7.16 -4.96 2.08
N ARG A 180 7.69 -3.76 1.84
CA ARG A 180 7.49 -2.61 2.75
C ARG A 180 6.04 -2.15 2.76
N ILE A 181 5.40 -2.10 1.61
CA ILE A 181 3.98 -1.79 1.45
C ILE A 181 3.14 -2.80 2.23
N ALA A 182 3.42 -4.10 2.07
CA ALA A 182 2.77 -5.16 2.83
C ALA A 182 2.88 -4.95 4.34
N ALA A 183 4.08 -4.63 4.85
CA ALA A 183 4.28 -4.38 6.28
C ALA A 183 3.47 -3.19 6.79
N VAL A 184 3.32 -2.13 5.99
CA VAL A 184 2.49 -0.95 6.33
C VAL A 184 1.00 -1.31 6.33
N ILE A 185 0.53 -2.07 5.34
CA ILE A 185 -0.86 -2.54 5.28
C ILE A 185 -1.16 -3.46 6.47
N ALA A 186 -0.29 -4.42 6.77
CA ALA A 186 -0.45 -5.33 7.91
C ALA A 186 -0.55 -4.59 9.24
N SER A 187 0.31 -3.58 9.46
CA SER A 187 0.25 -2.75 10.66
C SER A 187 -1.06 -1.95 10.78
N THR A 188 -1.64 -1.57 9.64
CA THR A 188 -2.92 -0.85 9.58
C THR A 188 -4.10 -1.75 9.93
N LEU A 189 -4.02 -3.03 9.57
CA LEU A 189 -5.09 -4.00 9.76
C LEU A 189 -5.06 -4.70 11.12
N ALA A 190 -3.97 -4.59 11.88
CA ALA A 190 -3.80 -5.30 13.15
C ALA A 190 -5.02 -5.10 14.10
N PRO A 191 -5.55 -6.17 14.72
CA PRO A 191 -4.99 -7.52 14.80
C PRO A 191 -5.42 -8.48 13.64
N ARG A 192 -6.14 -8.02 12.61
CA ARG A 192 -6.51 -8.86 11.46
C ARG A 192 -5.26 -9.19 10.64
N PRO A 193 -4.99 -10.46 10.32
CA PRO A 193 -3.83 -10.82 9.50
C PRO A 193 -3.98 -10.31 8.07
N LEU A 194 -2.87 -9.87 7.50
CA LEU A 194 -2.71 -9.68 6.06
C LEU A 194 -2.06 -10.93 5.49
N LEU A 195 -2.57 -11.45 4.40
CA LEU A 195 -2.05 -12.65 3.73
C LEU A 195 -1.32 -12.26 2.42
N PRO A 196 -0.18 -12.90 2.10
CA PRO A 196 0.44 -12.70 0.80
C PRO A 196 -0.39 -13.35 -0.30
N TRP A 197 -0.45 -12.74 -1.47
CA TRP A 197 -1.07 -13.33 -2.65
C TRP A 197 -0.10 -13.23 -3.81
N LEU A 198 0.29 -14.38 -4.38
CA LEU A 198 1.25 -14.48 -5.49
C LEU A 198 2.57 -13.72 -5.24
N MET A 199 3.03 -13.72 -4.00
CA MET A 199 4.29 -13.08 -3.59
C MET A 199 5.36 -14.09 -3.14
N ASP A 200 5.17 -15.37 -3.45
CA ASP A 200 6.16 -16.40 -3.17
C ASP A 200 7.14 -16.51 -4.36
N PRO A 201 8.43 -16.20 -4.16
CA PRO A 201 9.41 -16.27 -5.23
C PRO A 201 9.75 -17.71 -5.67
N SER A 202 9.40 -18.74 -4.88
CA SER A 202 9.70 -20.14 -5.20
C SER A 202 8.85 -20.67 -6.35
N ASP A 203 7.69 -20.11 -6.59
CA ASP A 203 6.77 -20.51 -7.67
C ASP A 203 7.12 -19.88 -9.02
N LEU A 204 8.13 -19.04 -9.06
CA LEU A 204 8.40 -18.16 -10.17
C LEU A 204 9.78 -18.46 -10.76
N ALA A 205 9.83 -18.69 -12.07
CA ALA A 205 11.08 -18.81 -12.81
C ALA A 205 11.71 -17.42 -12.97
N SER A 206 12.32 -16.92 -11.90
CA SER A 206 12.93 -15.61 -11.94
C SER A 206 14.37 -15.64 -12.43
N THR A 207 14.75 -14.54 -13.07
CA THR A 207 15.99 -14.37 -13.77
C THR A 207 16.98 -13.42 -13.12
N ASP A 208 16.56 -12.53 -12.22
CA ASP A 208 17.44 -11.54 -11.63
C ASP A 208 17.68 -11.76 -10.12
N PRO A 209 18.91 -12.16 -9.72
CA PRO A 209 19.23 -12.29 -8.31
C PRO A 209 19.30 -10.91 -7.64
N ALA A 210 18.50 -10.70 -6.60
CA ALA A 210 18.62 -9.52 -5.78
C ALA A 210 19.92 -9.55 -4.95
N GLU A 211 20.49 -8.38 -4.68
CA GLU A 211 21.63 -8.25 -3.77
C GLU A 211 21.27 -8.70 -2.35
N ASP A 212 22.25 -9.20 -1.59
CA ASP A 212 22.04 -9.69 -0.23
C ASP A 212 21.41 -8.63 0.71
N SER A 213 21.72 -7.37 0.53
CA SER A 213 21.13 -6.27 1.29
C SER A 213 19.63 -6.12 1.01
N MET A 214 19.22 -6.21 -0.26
CA MET A 214 17.80 -6.16 -0.68
C MET A 214 17.03 -7.35 -0.11
N ARG A 215 17.61 -8.55 -0.17
CA ARG A 215 17.03 -9.75 0.42
C ARG A 215 16.76 -9.59 1.92
N GLN A 216 17.72 -9.09 2.68
CA GLN A 216 17.54 -8.84 4.11
C GLN A 216 16.44 -7.85 4.41
N ASP A 217 16.24 -6.84 3.56
CA ASP A 217 15.16 -5.88 3.68
C ASP A 217 13.78 -6.49 3.39
N MET A 218 13.69 -7.33 2.36
CA MET A 218 12.49 -8.09 2.05
C MET A 218 12.12 -9.01 3.21
N VAL A 219 13.08 -9.79 3.73
CA VAL A 219 12.89 -10.68 4.89
C VAL A 219 12.40 -9.91 6.13
N ARG A 220 13.02 -8.76 6.44
CA ARG A 220 12.59 -7.93 7.58
C ARG A 220 11.16 -7.43 7.40
N SER A 221 10.81 -7.02 6.20
CA SER A 221 9.48 -6.51 5.87
C SER A 221 8.44 -7.62 5.88
N ALA A 222 8.74 -8.80 5.33
CA ALA A 222 7.86 -9.97 5.39
C ALA A 222 7.56 -10.37 6.85
N ARG A 223 8.57 -10.39 7.72
CA ARG A 223 8.36 -10.65 9.16
C ARG A 223 7.48 -9.60 9.83
N ARG A 224 7.62 -8.32 9.47
CA ARG A 224 6.75 -7.25 9.97
C ARG A 224 5.32 -7.36 9.46
N ALA A 225 5.12 -7.90 8.26
CA ALA A 225 3.81 -8.21 7.72
C ALA A 225 3.15 -9.44 8.38
N GLY A 226 3.89 -10.18 9.23
CA GLY A 226 3.43 -11.41 9.85
C GLY A 226 3.62 -12.66 8.96
N TRP A 227 4.38 -12.56 7.86
CA TRP A 227 4.62 -13.60 6.87
C TRP A 227 5.89 -14.40 7.19
N ALA A 228 5.85 -15.15 8.30
CA ALA A 228 7.03 -15.87 8.81
C ALA A 228 7.52 -16.96 7.84
N GLU A 229 6.62 -17.71 7.22
CA GLU A 229 6.95 -18.75 6.25
C GLU A 229 7.60 -18.15 4.99
N LEU A 230 7.00 -17.12 4.44
CA LEU A 230 7.54 -16.41 3.28
C LEU A 230 8.90 -15.78 3.57
N ALA A 231 9.11 -15.26 4.80
CA ALA A 231 10.42 -14.77 5.22
C ALA A 231 11.48 -15.87 5.25
N GLN A 232 11.14 -17.11 5.64
CA GLN A 232 12.05 -18.27 5.59
C GLN A 232 12.37 -18.68 4.15
N ILE A 233 11.39 -18.61 3.25
CA ILE A 233 11.61 -18.87 1.81
C ILE A 233 12.60 -17.86 1.28
N LEU A 234 12.38 -16.56 1.51
CA LEU A 234 13.30 -15.49 1.09
C LEU A 234 14.72 -15.62 1.66
N GLU A 235 14.90 -16.25 2.83
CA GLU A 235 16.22 -16.54 3.39
C GLU A 235 16.92 -17.71 2.68
N SER A 236 16.16 -18.68 2.19
CA SER A 236 16.65 -19.95 1.67
C SER A 236 16.93 -19.94 0.16
N PHE A 237 16.20 -19.10 -0.60
CA PHE A 237 16.35 -19.00 -2.05
C PHE A 237 17.14 -17.76 -2.45
N PRO A 238 17.91 -17.79 -3.56
CA PRO A 238 18.42 -16.58 -4.15
C PRO A 238 17.21 -15.73 -4.53
N PRO A 239 17.06 -14.52 -3.96
CA PRO A 239 15.86 -13.74 -4.18
C PRO A 239 15.80 -13.31 -5.62
N ALA A 240 14.63 -13.45 -6.17
CA ALA A 240 14.27 -12.92 -7.45
C ALA A 240 13.48 -11.63 -7.24
N VAL A 241 13.77 -10.62 -8.02
CA VAL A 241 12.92 -9.46 -8.16
C VAL A 241 11.95 -9.75 -9.30
N MET A 242 10.67 -9.50 -9.09
CA MET A 242 9.65 -9.71 -10.10
C MET A 242 8.58 -8.64 -10.02
N GLU A 243 8.26 -8.11 -11.16
CA GLU A 243 7.15 -7.17 -11.34
C GLU A 243 5.81 -7.92 -11.30
N GLN A 244 4.80 -7.28 -10.77
CA GLN A 244 3.46 -7.86 -10.62
C GLN A 244 2.83 -8.24 -11.98
N GLU A 245 3.16 -7.49 -13.03
CA GLU A 245 2.67 -7.74 -14.40
C GLU A 245 3.19 -9.04 -15.04
N ASP A 246 4.30 -9.57 -14.55
CA ASP A 246 4.88 -10.82 -15.05
C ASP A 246 4.13 -12.05 -14.53
N VAL A 247 3.23 -11.87 -13.55
CA VAL A 247 2.48 -12.96 -12.92
C VAL A 247 1.07 -13.06 -13.52
N PRO A 248 0.64 -14.24 -13.98
CA PRO A 248 -0.73 -14.43 -14.46
C PRO A 248 -1.77 -14.04 -13.40
N VAL A 249 -2.83 -13.37 -13.85
CA VAL A 249 -3.92 -12.96 -12.93
C VAL A 249 -4.64 -14.20 -12.41
N LEU A 250 -4.41 -14.49 -11.14
CA LEU A 250 -5.15 -15.48 -10.36
C LEU A 250 -5.81 -14.77 -9.19
N LEU A 251 -7.04 -15.15 -8.86
CA LEU A 251 -7.79 -14.53 -7.79
C LEU A 251 -7.97 -15.48 -6.61
N PRO A 252 -8.02 -14.94 -5.36
CA PRO A 252 -8.38 -15.73 -4.22
C PRO A 252 -9.75 -16.41 -4.44
N ASN A 253 -9.88 -17.67 -4.05
CA ASN A 253 -11.14 -18.36 -4.04
C ASN A 253 -11.68 -18.48 -2.60
N ALA A 254 -12.98 -18.76 -2.46
CA ALA A 254 -13.64 -18.86 -1.15
C ALA A 254 -13.05 -19.94 -0.23
N ALA A 255 -12.27 -20.87 -0.77
CA ALA A 255 -11.67 -21.97 -0.01
C ALA A 255 -10.27 -21.66 0.53
N GLY A 256 -9.69 -20.50 0.23
CA GLY A 256 -8.39 -20.06 0.77
C GLY A 256 -7.20 -20.92 0.33
N HIS A 257 -7.32 -21.68 -0.75
CA HIS A 257 -6.22 -22.52 -1.28
C HIS A 257 -5.76 -22.01 -2.64
N MET A 258 -4.42 -21.84 -2.77
CA MET A 258 -3.77 -22.02 -4.05
C MET A 258 -3.78 -23.52 -4.39
#